data_c9c8764c32a487c8d0ccc545edde4707
#
_entry.id   c9c8764c32a487c8d0ccc545edde4707
#
_cell.length_a   1.000
_cell.length_b   1.000
_cell.length_c   1.000
_cell.angle_alpha   90.00
_cell.angle_beta   90.00
_cell.angle_gamma   90.00
#
_symmetry.space_group_name_H-M   'P 1'
#
loop_
_entity.id
_entity.type
_entity.pdbx_description
1 polymer ?
#
loop_
_entity_poly.entity_id
_entity_poly.type
_entity_poly.pdbx_seq_one_letter_code
_entity_poly.pdbx_strand_id
1 'polypeptide(L)'
;MENATFMEKDLLTENEVIEAVTNYLKNKGRTEVKQVIHKSDASQKEHGVDLKIKLANNNGRGNYYFIEAKGNKRSDGTPMSSAFNTNFRWAISQIVLRIKVDSTKNNYIYGIALPNSEIQSAINLIHDNWALKHLKIRLYGAYRNDNDELTAIEYCPEDIYK
;
A
#
# COMPACT_ATOMS: atom_id res chain seq x y z
N MET A 1 12.30 12.55 -27.83
CA MET A 1 13.01 12.67 -26.53
C MET A 1 12.09 12.88 -25.31
N GLU A 2 10.78 12.78 -25.44
CA GLU A 2 9.83 12.97 -24.30
C GLU A 2 9.49 11.71 -23.51
N ASN A 3 9.88 10.51 -24.01
CA ASN A 3 9.48 9.24 -23.36
C ASN A 3 10.36 8.80 -22.18
N ALA A 4 11.55 9.34 -22.02
CA ALA A 4 12.45 8.93 -20.92
C ALA A 4 12.09 9.60 -19.59
N THR A 5 11.52 10.81 -19.62
CA THR A 5 11.19 11.58 -18.42
C THR A 5 9.92 11.08 -17.71
N PHE A 6 9.03 10.41 -18.43
CA PHE A 6 7.80 9.85 -17.84
C PHE A 6 8.05 8.56 -17.06
N MET A 7 9.02 7.76 -17.48
CA MET A 7 9.33 6.47 -16.83
C MET A 7 10.06 6.62 -15.48
N GLU A 8 10.86 7.66 -15.28
CA GLU A 8 11.60 7.85 -14.01
C GLU A 8 10.71 8.27 -12.84
N LYS A 9 9.66 9.04 -13.11
CA LYS A 9 8.69 9.48 -12.07
C LYS A 9 7.85 8.35 -11.49
N ASP A 10 7.72 7.24 -12.22
CA ASP A 10 6.92 6.07 -11.81
C ASP A 10 7.74 5.02 -11.05
N LEU A 11 9.05 5.24 -10.89
CA LEU A 11 9.91 4.34 -10.14
C LEU A 11 10.02 4.80 -8.68
N LEU A 12 9.48 4.00 -7.78
CA LEU A 12 9.47 4.27 -6.35
C LEU A 12 10.16 3.16 -5.56
N THR A 13 10.96 3.54 -4.60
CA THR A 13 11.45 2.63 -3.56
C THR A 13 10.32 2.22 -2.62
N GLU A 14 10.50 1.14 -1.89
CA GLU A 14 9.52 0.72 -0.88
C GLU A 14 9.27 1.81 0.16
N ASN A 15 10.30 2.54 0.60
CA ASN A 15 10.16 3.66 1.53
C ASN A 15 9.34 4.82 0.94
N GLU A 16 9.52 5.13 -0.34
CA GLU A 16 8.72 6.16 -1.04
C GLU A 16 7.25 5.73 -1.16
N VAL A 17 6.98 4.44 -1.40
CA VAL A 17 5.62 3.89 -1.39
C VAL A 17 4.98 4.01 -0.01
N ILE A 18 5.71 3.66 1.06
CA ILE A 18 5.25 3.82 2.45
C ILE A 18 4.94 5.29 2.77
N GLU A 19 5.82 6.19 2.36
CA GLU A 19 5.64 7.62 2.57
C GLU A 19 4.41 8.16 1.83
N ALA A 20 4.23 7.77 0.56
CA ALA A 20 3.09 8.18 -0.26
C ALA A 20 1.76 7.78 0.39
N VAL A 21 1.64 6.54 0.85
CA VAL A 21 0.41 6.04 1.50
C VAL A 21 0.21 6.72 2.86
N THR A 22 1.28 6.95 3.60
CA THR A 22 1.22 7.67 4.87
C THR A 22 0.68 9.09 4.67
N ASN A 23 1.18 9.82 3.68
CA ASN A 23 0.72 11.16 3.34
C ASN A 23 -0.75 11.16 2.91
N TYR A 24 -1.13 10.22 2.04
CA TYR A 24 -2.51 10.05 1.61
C TYR A 24 -3.47 9.82 2.78
N LEU A 25 -3.15 8.88 3.69
CA LEU A 25 -4.01 8.56 4.82
C LEU A 25 -4.08 9.71 5.84
N LYS A 26 -2.98 10.45 6.05
CA LYS A 26 -2.98 11.66 6.87
C LYS A 26 -3.91 12.73 6.32
N ASN A 27 -3.93 12.91 5.00
CA ASN A 27 -4.75 13.92 4.34
C ASN A 27 -6.21 13.47 4.19
N LYS A 28 -6.49 12.18 4.07
CA LYS A 28 -7.84 11.61 3.99
C LYS A 28 -8.62 11.78 5.30
N GLY A 29 -7.92 11.64 6.43
CA GLY A 29 -8.54 11.80 7.73
C GLY A 29 -8.54 13.26 8.16
N ARG A 30 -9.71 13.90 8.32
CA ARG A 30 -9.86 15.13 9.12
C ARG A 30 -9.49 14.93 10.59
N THR A 31 -8.97 13.79 10.94
CA THR A 31 -8.64 13.35 12.28
C THR A 31 -7.15 13.07 12.36
N GLU A 32 -6.55 13.60 13.41
CA GLU A 32 -5.13 13.40 13.72
C GLU A 32 -4.74 11.93 13.59
N VAL A 33 -3.70 11.66 12.80
CA VAL A 33 -2.99 10.39 12.84
C VAL A 33 -2.40 10.25 14.23
N LYS A 34 -3.08 9.56 15.12
CA LYS A 34 -2.63 9.43 16.51
C LYS A 34 -1.37 8.58 16.65
N GLN A 35 -1.06 7.72 15.68
CA GLN A 35 0.17 6.93 15.75
C GLN A 35 0.48 6.24 14.42
N VAL A 36 1.62 6.55 13.82
CA VAL A 36 2.35 5.61 12.95
C VAL A 36 3.02 4.63 13.90
N ILE A 37 2.46 3.44 14.04
CA ILE A 37 2.92 2.50 15.07
C ILE A 37 4.19 1.77 14.64
N HIS A 38 4.42 1.56 13.34
CA HIS A 38 5.66 1.05 12.79
C HIS A 38 5.84 1.54 11.36
N LYS A 39 6.89 2.30 11.15
CA LYS A 39 7.62 2.35 9.90
C LYS A 39 8.68 1.28 10.07
N SER A 40 8.55 0.12 9.43
CA SER A 40 9.65 -0.84 9.44
C SER A 40 10.79 -0.16 8.67
N ASP A 41 11.79 0.26 9.42
CA ASP A 41 13.06 0.59 8.80
C ASP A 41 13.57 -0.72 8.19
N ALA A 42 13.91 -0.73 6.90
CA ALA A 42 14.40 -1.93 6.19
C ALA A 42 15.67 -2.53 6.85
N SER A 43 16.26 -1.84 7.81
CA SER A 43 17.37 -2.30 8.65
C SER A 43 16.96 -3.15 9.85
N GLN A 44 15.68 -3.17 10.23
CA GLN A 44 15.19 -3.98 11.36
C GLN A 44 14.38 -5.17 10.85
N LYS A 45 14.88 -6.36 11.11
CA LYS A 45 14.25 -7.67 10.81
C LYS A 45 13.00 -7.94 11.67
N GLU A 46 12.17 -6.95 11.91
CA GLU A 46 10.89 -7.19 12.57
C GLU A 46 9.87 -7.67 11.55
N HIS A 47 9.37 -8.87 11.76
CA HIS A 47 8.31 -9.52 10.99
C HIS A 47 6.96 -8.81 11.23
N GLY A 48 6.81 -7.59 10.72
CA GLY A 48 5.59 -6.78 10.80
C GLY A 48 5.07 -6.37 9.42
N VAL A 49 3.83 -5.87 9.32
CA VAL A 49 3.40 -5.12 8.12
C VAL A 49 4.25 -3.86 8.03
N ASP A 50 4.53 -3.42 6.78
CA ASP A 50 5.38 -2.25 6.55
C ASP A 50 4.76 -0.97 7.11
N LEU A 51 3.43 -0.89 7.12
CA LEU A 51 2.68 0.27 7.60
C LEU A 51 1.49 -0.16 8.45
N LYS A 52 1.46 0.33 9.70
CA LYS A 52 0.32 0.20 10.60
C LYS A 52 -0.11 1.60 11.05
N ILE A 53 -1.29 2.03 10.62
CA ILE A 53 -1.83 3.35 10.95
C ILE A 53 -3.18 3.20 11.64
N LYS A 54 -3.39 3.96 12.71
CA LYS A 54 -4.69 4.17 13.33
C LYS A 54 -5.19 5.57 12.97
N LEU A 55 -6.32 5.63 12.25
CA LEU A 55 -7.07 6.87 12.06
C LEU A 55 -8.18 6.92 13.10
N ALA A 56 -8.06 7.82 14.08
CA ALA A 56 -9.11 8.04 15.06
C ALA A 56 -10.22 8.93 14.48
N ASN A 57 -11.48 8.57 14.73
CA ASN A 57 -12.61 9.45 14.52
C ASN A 57 -12.90 10.30 15.80
N ASN A 58 -13.83 11.25 15.69
CA ASN A 58 -14.19 12.16 16.78
C ASN A 58 -14.65 11.46 18.08
N ASN A 59 -14.99 10.16 18.03
CA ASN A 59 -15.44 9.35 19.15
C ASN A 59 -14.35 8.43 19.72
N GLY A 60 -13.07 8.62 19.34
CA GLY A 60 -11.96 7.75 19.75
C GLY A 60 -12.00 6.34 19.13
N ARG A 61 -13.04 6.01 18.36
CA ARG A 61 -13.11 4.81 17.53
C ARG A 61 -12.47 5.13 16.20
N GLY A 62 -11.51 4.30 15.76
CA GLY A 62 -10.80 4.55 14.52
C GLY A 62 -10.58 3.28 13.73
N ASN A 63 -10.30 3.45 12.46
CA ASN A 63 -9.88 2.37 11.60
C ASN A 63 -8.38 2.11 11.77
N TYR A 64 -8.01 0.84 11.79
CA TYR A 64 -6.63 0.40 11.75
C TYR A 64 -6.31 -0.07 10.35
N TYR A 65 -5.30 0.53 9.75
CA TYR A 65 -4.79 0.17 8.43
C TYR A 65 -3.54 -0.68 8.60
N PHE A 66 -3.53 -1.83 7.96
CA PHE A 66 -2.39 -2.74 7.88
C PHE A 66 -2.04 -2.88 6.42
N ILE A 67 -0.91 -2.31 6.01
CA ILE A 67 -0.55 -2.21 4.61
C ILE A 67 0.85 -2.77 4.42
N GLU A 68 0.98 -3.70 3.48
CA GLU A 68 2.25 -4.19 2.98
C GLU A 68 2.63 -3.37 1.75
N ALA A 69 3.84 -2.87 1.70
CA ALA A 69 4.34 -2.04 0.61
C ALA A 69 5.40 -2.77 -0.23
N LYS A 70 5.40 -2.53 -1.52
CA LYS A 70 6.45 -2.98 -2.44
C LYS A 70 6.79 -1.87 -3.42
N GLY A 71 8.08 -1.61 -3.55
CA GLY A 71 8.61 -0.70 -4.57
C GLY A 71 8.98 -1.42 -5.85
N ASN A 72 9.28 -0.65 -6.89
CA ASN A 72 9.83 -1.14 -8.16
C ASN A 72 11.22 -0.56 -8.48
N LYS A 73 11.81 0.11 -7.50
CA LYS A 73 13.16 0.67 -7.53
C LYS A 73 13.91 0.29 -6.25
N ARG A 74 15.17 -0.08 -6.37
CA ARG A 74 16.07 -0.33 -5.24
C ARG A 74 16.49 0.99 -4.58
N SER A 75 17.01 0.92 -3.36
CA SER A 75 17.53 2.08 -2.63
C SER A 75 18.67 2.82 -3.34
N ASP A 76 19.40 2.12 -4.21
CA ASP A 76 20.47 2.69 -5.06
C ASP A 76 19.94 3.38 -6.33
N GLY A 77 18.60 3.41 -6.53
CA GLY A 77 17.95 4.02 -7.68
C GLY A 77 17.77 3.09 -8.89
N THR A 78 18.30 1.86 -8.85
CA THR A 78 18.17 0.94 -9.99
C THR A 78 16.75 0.35 -10.08
N PRO A 79 16.15 0.29 -11.29
CA PRO A 79 14.86 -0.36 -11.48
C PRO A 79 14.92 -1.85 -11.12
N MET A 80 13.86 -2.35 -10.50
CA MET A 80 13.67 -3.79 -10.31
C MET A 80 12.89 -4.35 -11.50
N SER A 81 13.59 -4.71 -12.56
CA SER A 81 12.97 -5.36 -13.71
C SER A 81 12.44 -6.75 -13.34
N SER A 82 11.24 -7.10 -13.79
CA SER A 82 10.59 -8.44 -13.68
C SER A 82 10.18 -8.94 -12.29
N ALA A 83 10.35 -8.17 -11.23
CA ALA A 83 10.02 -8.62 -9.86
C ALA A 83 8.55 -8.44 -9.46
N PHE A 84 7.72 -7.76 -10.29
CA PHE A 84 6.34 -7.41 -9.90
C PHE A 84 5.53 -8.62 -9.43
N ASN A 85 5.42 -9.68 -10.23
CA ASN A 85 4.60 -10.85 -9.88
C ASN A 85 5.05 -11.51 -8.59
N THR A 86 6.36 -11.65 -8.38
CA THR A 86 6.93 -12.23 -7.17
C THR A 86 6.68 -11.33 -5.97
N ASN A 87 6.97 -10.05 -6.07
CA ASN A 87 6.80 -9.09 -4.99
C ASN A 87 5.32 -8.93 -4.60
N PHE A 88 4.42 -8.88 -5.58
CA PHE A 88 2.99 -8.75 -5.33
C PHE A 88 2.42 -10.01 -4.66
N ARG A 89 2.81 -11.22 -5.11
CA ARG A 89 2.41 -12.48 -4.46
C ARG A 89 2.95 -12.58 -3.03
N TRP A 90 4.15 -12.13 -2.79
CA TRP A 90 4.71 -12.02 -1.44
C TRP A 90 3.90 -11.07 -0.55
N ALA A 91 3.55 -9.89 -1.05
CA ALA A 91 2.73 -8.92 -0.34
C ALA A 91 1.35 -9.51 0.02
N ILE A 92 0.68 -10.19 -0.92
CA ILE A 92 -0.58 -10.91 -0.65
C ILE A 92 -0.37 -11.93 0.48
N SER A 93 0.66 -12.75 0.39
CA SER A 93 0.97 -13.76 1.40
C SER A 93 1.19 -13.16 2.78
N GLN A 94 1.96 -12.08 2.86
CA GLN A 94 2.24 -11.36 4.10
C GLN A 94 0.97 -10.79 4.73
N ILE A 95 0.09 -10.18 3.95
CA ILE A 95 -1.18 -9.63 4.44
C ILE A 95 -2.10 -10.75 4.90
N VAL A 96 -2.32 -11.79 4.09
CA VAL A 96 -3.25 -12.89 4.40
C VAL A 96 -2.84 -13.63 5.68
N LEU A 97 -1.54 -13.88 5.87
CA LEU A 97 -1.03 -14.55 7.07
C LEU A 97 -1.23 -13.72 8.37
N ARG A 98 -1.50 -12.43 8.25
CA ARG A 98 -1.72 -11.54 9.40
C ARG A 98 -3.18 -11.33 9.75
N ILE A 99 -4.10 -11.71 8.86
CA ILE A 99 -5.53 -11.64 9.14
C ILE A 99 -5.87 -12.75 10.13
N LYS A 100 -6.16 -12.36 11.37
CA LYS A 100 -6.60 -13.28 12.43
C LYS A 100 -8.11 -13.24 12.55
N VAL A 101 -8.71 -14.29 13.09
CA VAL A 101 -10.17 -14.40 13.29
C VAL A 101 -10.74 -13.18 14.02
N ASP A 102 -10.02 -12.65 15.01
CA ASP A 102 -10.43 -11.45 15.76
C ASP A 102 -10.30 -10.14 14.99
N SER A 103 -9.57 -10.13 13.88
CA SER A 103 -9.40 -8.93 13.05
C SER A 103 -10.52 -8.71 12.05
N THR A 104 -11.52 -9.54 12.03
CA THR A 104 -12.80 -9.33 11.32
C THR A 104 -13.68 -8.27 11.99
N LYS A 105 -13.24 -7.69 13.10
CA LYS A 105 -13.87 -6.50 13.68
C LYS A 105 -13.84 -5.38 12.65
N ASN A 106 -14.98 -4.70 12.49
CA ASN A 106 -15.32 -3.75 11.42
C ASN A 106 -14.37 -2.56 11.22
N ASN A 107 -13.30 -2.45 11.99
CA ASN A 107 -12.36 -1.33 11.97
C ASN A 107 -10.94 -1.71 11.47
N TYR A 108 -10.71 -2.95 11.04
CA TYR A 108 -9.45 -3.35 10.43
C TYR A 108 -9.54 -3.33 8.91
N ILE A 109 -8.59 -2.64 8.29
CA ILE A 109 -8.48 -2.49 6.85
C ILE A 109 -7.12 -3.01 6.42
N TYR A 110 -7.13 -3.97 5.51
CA TYR A 110 -5.93 -4.59 4.98
C TYR A 110 -5.70 -4.15 3.54
N GLY A 111 -4.46 -3.87 3.21
CA GLY A 111 -4.12 -3.40 1.87
C GLY A 111 -2.69 -3.71 1.45
N ILE A 112 -2.47 -3.55 0.16
CA ILE A 112 -1.16 -3.66 -0.48
C ILE A 112 -0.90 -2.36 -1.23
N ALA A 113 0.26 -1.79 -1.01
CA ALA A 113 0.71 -0.57 -1.67
C ALA A 113 1.80 -0.87 -2.70
N LEU A 114 1.65 -0.30 -3.87
CA LEU A 114 2.52 -0.47 -5.03
C LEU A 114 2.72 0.88 -5.72
N PRO A 115 3.76 1.05 -6.54
CA PRO A 115 3.78 2.15 -7.51
C PRO A 115 2.51 2.12 -8.38
N ASN A 116 1.92 3.29 -8.64
CA ASN A 116 0.62 3.38 -9.33
C ASN A 116 0.67 2.79 -10.74
N SER A 117 1.83 2.80 -11.39
CA SER A 117 2.05 2.16 -12.69
C SER A 117 1.82 0.63 -12.68
N GLU A 118 1.89 -0.01 -11.51
CA GLU A 118 1.72 -1.46 -11.34
C GLU A 118 0.30 -1.87 -10.93
N ILE A 119 -0.55 -0.91 -10.55
CA ILE A 119 -1.89 -1.20 -10.01
C ILE A 119 -2.77 -1.95 -11.00
N GLN A 120 -2.78 -1.58 -12.27
CA GLN A 120 -3.61 -2.26 -13.27
C GLN A 120 -3.19 -3.73 -13.43
N SER A 121 -1.89 -4.01 -13.40
CA SER A 121 -1.37 -5.38 -13.42
C SER A 121 -1.77 -6.16 -12.17
N ALA A 122 -1.77 -5.51 -11.01
CA ALA A 122 -2.23 -6.11 -9.76
C ALA A 122 -3.73 -6.43 -9.82
N ILE A 123 -4.57 -5.51 -10.27
CA ILE A 123 -6.01 -5.72 -10.45
C ILE A 123 -6.27 -6.90 -11.39
N ASN A 124 -5.56 -6.98 -12.53
CA ASN A 124 -5.71 -8.07 -13.50
C ASN A 124 -5.38 -9.45 -12.91
N LEU A 125 -4.51 -9.51 -11.89
CA LEU A 125 -4.16 -10.76 -11.21
C LEU A 125 -5.17 -11.20 -10.14
N ILE A 126 -5.94 -10.27 -9.56
CA ILE A 126 -6.76 -10.58 -8.37
C ILE A 126 -8.25 -10.27 -8.53
N HIS A 127 -8.68 -9.62 -9.61
CA HIS A 127 -10.05 -9.11 -9.77
C HIS A 127 -11.16 -10.17 -9.65
N ASP A 128 -10.86 -11.43 -9.94
CA ASP A 128 -11.76 -12.57 -9.83
C ASP A 128 -11.47 -13.48 -8.61
N ASN A 129 -10.55 -13.04 -7.73
CA ASN A 129 -10.17 -13.83 -6.56
C ASN A 129 -11.19 -13.69 -5.43
N TRP A 130 -12.01 -14.73 -5.25
CA TRP A 130 -13.07 -14.75 -4.24
C TRP A 130 -12.55 -14.52 -2.81
N ALA A 131 -11.42 -15.12 -2.44
CA ALA A 131 -10.88 -15.01 -1.08
C ALA A 131 -10.42 -13.59 -0.76
N LEU A 132 -9.69 -12.94 -1.67
CA LEU A 132 -9.23 -11.57 -1.48
C LEU A 132 -10.40 -10.58 -1.49
N LYS A 133 -11.42 -10.82 -2.32
CA LYS A 133 -12.68 -10.07 -2.30
C LYS A 133 -13.38 -10.19 -0.94
N HIS A 134 -13.51 -11.40 -0.43
CA HIS A 134 -14.15 -11.67 0.87
C HIS A 134 -13.38 -11.02 2.03
N LEU A 135 -12.04 -11.04 1.97
CA LEU A 135 -11.17 -10.36 2.93
C LEU A 135 -11.12 -8.84 2.75
N LYS A 136 -11.76 -8.30 1.71
CA LYS A 136 -11.83 -6.88 1.38
C LYS A 136 -10.45 -6.22 1.28
N ILE A 137 -9.49 -6.92 0.70
CA ILE A 137 -8.13 -6.40 0.49
C ILE A 137 -8.20 -5.21 -0.47
N ARG A 138 -7.58 -4.09 -0.07
CA ARG A 138 -7.48 -2.85 -0.85
C ARG A 138 -6.12 -2.75 -1.54
N LEU A 139 -6.07 -1.93 -2.59
CA LEU A 139 -4.81 -1.53 -3.22
C LEU A 139 -4.60 -0.03 -3.06
N TYR A 140 -3.34 0.36 -2.93
CA TYR A 140 -2.91 1.75 -2.87
C TYR A 140 -1.86 1.98 -3.94
N GLY A 141 -2.16 2.86 -4.90
CA GLY A 141 -1.25 3.24 -5.97
C GLY A 141 -0.45 4.48 -5.58
N ALA A 142 0.81 4.31 -5.23
CA ALA A 142 1.71 5.40 -4.87
C ALA A 142 2.25 6.10 -6.10
N TYR A 143 2.33 7.42 -6.08
CA TYR A 143 2.85 8.25 -7.18
C TYR A 143 3.34 9.60 -6.67
N ARG A 144 4.06 10.32 -7.54
CA ARG A 144 4.39 11.74 -7.35
C ARG A 144 3.39 12.60 -8.11
N ASN A 145 2.78 13.55 -7.40
CA ASN A 145 1.87 14.51 -8.03
C ASN A 145 2.64 15.57 -8.85
N ASP A 146 1.94 16.51 -9.46
CA ASP A 146 2.53 17.56 -10.27
C ASP A 146 3.49 18.49 -9.50
N ASN A 147 3.37 18.53 -8.17
CA ASN A 147 4.26 19.27 -7.28
C ASN A 147 5.44 18.43 -6.77
N ASP A 148 5.67 17.25 -7.33
CA ASP A 148 6.70 16.28 -6.91
C ASP A 148 6.50 15.72 -5.48
N GLU A 149 5.28 15.82 -4.93
CA GLU A 149 4.94 15.29 -3.63
C GLU A 149 4.46 13.85 -3.72
N LEU A 150 4.92 13.00 -2.81
CA LEU A 150 4.50 11.61 -2.68
C LEU A 150 3.09 11.53 -2.10
N THR A 151 2.19 10.89 -2.85
CA THR A 151 0.80 10.62 -2.46
C THR A 151 0.33 9.29 -3.05
N ALA A 152 -0.92 8.90 -2.75
CA ALA A 152 -1.48 7.65 -3.25
C ALA A 152 -2.94 7.78 -3.67
N ILE A 153 -3.39 6.84 -4.49
CA ILE A 153 -4.79 6.59 -4.81
C ILE A 153 -5.19 5.29 -4.11
N GLU A 154 -6.33 5.30 -3.42
CA GLU A 154 -6.91 4.11 -2.83
C GLU A 154 -7.91 3.48 -3.80
N TYR A 155 -7.76 2.18 -4.03
CA TYR A 155 -8.67 1.34 -4.78
C TYR A 155 -9.41 0.44 -3.79
N CYS A 156 -10.70 0.70 -3.61
CA CYS A 156 -11.56 -0.05 -2.72
C CYS A 156 -11.95 -1.41 -3.32
N PRO A 157 -12.49 -2.36 -2.53
CA PRO A 157 -12.88 -3.67 -3.06
C PRO A 157 -13.80 -3.61 -4.27
N GLU A 158 -14.74 -2.67 -4.31
CA GLU A 158 -15.64 -2.43 -5.44
C GLU A 158 -14.94 -1.97 -6.73
N ASP A 159 -13.76 -1.37 -6.61
CA ASP A 159 -12.94 -0.94 -7.76
C ASP A 159 -12.08 -2.08 -8.30
N ILE A 160 -11.78 -3.08 -7.47
CA ILE A 160 -10.82 -4.16 -7.76
C ILE A 160 -11.53 -5.43 -8.22
N TYR A 161 -12.53 -5.87 -7.46
CA TYR A 161 -13.14 -7.20 -7.61
C TYR A 161 -14.48 -7.13 -8.35
N LYS A 162 -14.61 -8.04 -9.30
CA LYS A 162 -15.84 -8.21 -10.08
C LYS A 162 -16.84 -9.11 -9.38
#